data_00d7e4376adfc30706a290106349f05c
#
_entry.id   00d7e4376adfc30706a290106349f05c
#
_cell.length_a   1.000
_cell.length_b   1.000
_cell.length_c   1.000
_cell.angle_alpha   90.00
_cell.angle_beta   90.00
_cell.angle_gamma   90.00
#
_symmetry.space_group_name_H-M   'P 1'
#
loop_
_entity.id
_entity.type
_entity.pdbx_description
1 polymer ?
#
loop_
_entity_poly.entity_id
_entity_poly.type
_entity_poly.pdbx_seq_one_letter_code
_entity_poly.pdbx_strand_id
1 'polypeptide(L)'
;MILRTLILTAFISILLSCNSNSSNSTTLVKGETTTKSLSATNEIQTDDQTSTQEQYADIVRIFQKSDTTFLDADYIQYLTGDAAIEAAKKAHQADTFQTEDGKTHIDVPNDYFIVNESKKVRQLPLSKSCSFDLIINPDRTHPIVDNSLKSLRTIYKDSPFILTLDNNGMVVKVKEVFLP
;
A
#
# COMPACT_ATOMS: atom_id res chain seq x y z
N MET A 1 54.10 4.29 -3.22
CA MET A 1 53.90 5.53 -4.02
C MET A 1 52.87 5.19 -5.08
N ILE A 2 51.58 5.37 -4.78
CA ILE A 2 50.46 5.01 -5.68
C ILE A 2 49.62 6.27 -5.94
N LEU A 3 49.58 6.66 -7.20
CA LEU A 3 48.99 7.86 -7.74
C LEU A 3 47.45 7.79 -7.71
N ARG A 4 46.78 8.70 -7.01
CA ARG A 4 45.32 8.86 -6.99
C ARG A 4 44.89 9.71 -8.18
N THR A 5 44.15 9.08 -9.08
CA THR A 5 43.51 9.78 -10.21
C THR A 5 42.12 10.28 -9.76
N LEU A 6 41.96 11.58 -9.74
CA LEU A 6 40.71 12.28 -9.42
C LEU A 6 39.92 12.44 -10.73
N ILE A 7 38.74 11.84 -10.84
CA ILE A 7 37.83 12.04 -11.98
C ILE A 7 36.72 12.96 -11.51
N LEU A 8 36.73 14.18 -12.06
CA LEU A 8 35.72 15.23 -11.87
C LEU A 8 34.69 15.09 -12.99
N THR A 9 33.48 14.65 -12.67
CA THR A 9 32.34 14.64 -13.61
C THR A 9 31.41 15.80 -13.33
N ALA A 10 31.31 16.71 -14.31
CA ALA A 10 30.42 17.85 -14.32
C ALA A 10 29.00 17.41 -14.70
N PHE A 11 28.01 17.71 -13.86
CA PHE A 11 26.59 17.55 -14.17
C PHE A 11 26.03 18.81 -14.84
N ILE A 12 25.59 18.66 -16.08
CA ILE A 12 24.84 19.67 -16.81
C ILE A 12 23.36 19.51 -16.49
N SER A 13 22.77 20.52 -15.87
CA SER A 13 21.32 20.57 -15.58
C SER A 13 20.59 21.21 -16.78
N ILE A 14 19.70 20.48 -17.42
CA ILE A 14 18.79 20.99 -18.45
C ILE A 14 17.42 21.23 -17.82
N LEU A 15 17.02 22.50 -17.73
CA LEU A 15 15.67 22.93 -17.36
C LEU A 15 14.82 22.99 -18.63
N LEU A 16 13.82 22.13 -18.77
CA LEU A 16 12.75 22.32 -19.76
C LEU A 16 11.51 22.84 -19.03
N SER A 17 11.19 24.09 -19.32
CA SER A 17 9.93 24.76 -19.00
C SER A 17 8.94 24.50 -20.14
N CYS A 18 7.78 23.91 -19.85
CA CYS A 18 6.64 23.91 -20.78
C CYS A 18 5.46 24.60 -20.13
N ASN A 19 5.15 25.77 -20.66
CA ASN A 19 3.94 26.54 -20.43
C ASN A 19 2.92 26.13 -21.50
N SER A 20 1.69 25.78 -21.13
CA SER A 20 0.58 25.64 -22.06
C SER A 20 -0.70 26.20 -21.47
N ASN A 21 -1.07 27.38 -21.99
CA ASN A 21 -2.39 27.97 -21.95
C ASN A 21 -3.39 27.07 -22.67
N SER A 22 -4.57 26.89 -22.14
CA SER A 22 -5.75 26.46 -22.89
C SER A 22 -6.97 27.31 -22.55
N SER A 23 -7.51 27.85 -23.62
CA SER A 23 -8.58 28.81 -23.71
C SER A 23 -9.98 28.20 -23.52
N ASN A 24 -10.84 29.03 -22.97
CA ASN A 24 -12.31 28.86 -22.82
C ASN A 24 -13.03 28.62 -24.15
N SER A 25 -14.06 27.81 -24.11
CA SER A 25 -15.16 27.87 -25.07
C SER A 25 -16.52 27.76 -24.31
N THR A 26 -17.24 28.86 -24.36
CA THR A 26 -18.59 29.05 -23.84
C THR A 26 -19.61 28.55 -24.86
N THR A 27 -20.58 27.74 -24.48
CA THR A 27 -21.82 27.60 -25.26
C THR A 27 -23.03 27.73 -24.34
N LEU A 28 -23.79 28.79 -24.57
CA LEU A 28 -25.09 29.08 -23.97
C LEU A 28 -26.18 28.24 -24.65
N VAL A 29 -27.00 27.57 -23.85
CA VAL A 29 -28.35 27.19 -24.24
C VAL A 29 -29.33 27.61 -23.15
N LYS A 30 -30.32 28.40 -23.57
CA LYS A 30 -31.41 29.02 -22.85
C LYS A 30 -32.58 28.04 -22.74
N GLY A 31 -33.23 27.96 -21.57
CA GLY A 31 -34.49 27.24 -21.36
C GLY A 31 -35.08 27.54 -19.99
N GLU A 32 -36.23 28.20 -20.00
CA GLU A 32 -36.96 28.81 -18.88
C GLU A 32 -37.69 27.85 -17.96
N THR A 33 -37.82 28.32 -16.71
CA THR A 33 -39.03 28.37 -15.80
C THR A 33 -39.40 27.09 -15.05
N THR A 34 -39.31 27.08 -13.72
CA THR A 34 -40.42 27.28 -12.78
C THR A 34 -39.94 27.20 -11.33
N THR A 35 -40.34 28.21 -10.57
CA THR A 35 -40.23 28.44 -9.14
C THR A 35 -40.83 27.31 -8.29
N LYS A 36 -40.07 26.81 -7.28
CA LYS A 36 -40.66 26.41 -5.99
C LYS A 36 -39.60 26.52 -4.87
N SER A 37 -39.83 27.50 -4.03
CA SER A 37 -39.14 27.70 -2.76
C SER A 37 -39.38 26.53 -1.81
N LEU A 38 -38.28 25.93 -1.32
CA LEU A 38 -38.27 25.21 -0.05
C LEU A 38 -36.94 25.51 0.63
N SER A 39 -37.03 26.20 1.76
CA SER A 39 -35.95 26.38 2.72
C SER A 39 -35.37 25.01 3.09
N ALA A 40 -34.15 24.76 2.71
CA ALA A 40 -33.34 23.68 3.28
C ALA A 40 -32.19 24.34 4.01
N THR A 41 -32.19 24.21 5.31
CA THR A 41 -31.07 24.46 6.22
C THR A 41 -29.85 23.72 5.69
N ASN A 42 -28.84 24.45 5.23
CA ASN A 42 -27.54 23.90 4.91
C ASN A 42 -26.86 23.52 6.22
N GLU A 43 -27.02 22.27 6.64
CA GLU A 43 -26.02 21.63 7.49
C GLU A 43 -24.78 21.46 6.62
N ILE A 44 -23.76 22.27 6.89
CA ILE A 44 -22.43 22.09 6.38
C ILE A 44 -21.92 20.83 7.09
N GLN A 45 -22.13 19.65 6.50
CA GLN A 45 -21.33 18.48 6.78
C GLN A 45 -19.94 18.77 6.21
N THR A 46 -19.04 19.24 7.05
CA THR A 46 -17.60 19.15 6.82
C THR A 46 -17.23 17.67 6.90
N ASP A 47 -17.44 16.96 5.81
CA ASP A 47 -16.86 15.65 5.59
C ASP A 47 -15.36 15.89 5.34
N ASP A 48 -14.60 15.90 6.44
CA ASP A 48 -13.14 15.89 6.41
C ASP A 48 -12.70 14.50 5.92
N GLN A 49 -12.87 14.26 4.61
CA GLN A 49 -12.36 13.05 3.95
C GLN A 49 -10.83 13.11 3.99
N THR A 50 -10.28 12.69 5.13
CA THR A 50 -8.85 12.36 5.22
C THR A 50 -8.60 11.25 4.21
N SER A 51 -8.09 11.59 3.04
CA SER A 51 -7.75 10.59 2.04
C SER A 51 -6.65 9.71 2.62
N THR A 52 -6.91 8.41 2.69
CA THR A 52 -5.95 7.42 3.17
C THR A 52 -5.50 6.55 2.00
N GLN A 53 -4.24 6.09 2.05
CA GLN A 53 -3.69 5.15 1.09
C GLN A 53 -3.40 3.82 1.77
N GLU A 54 -3.86 2.72 1.19
CA GLU A 54 -3.51 1.37 1.64
C GLU A 54 -2.33 0.81 0.85
N GLN A 55 -1.42 0.12 1.55
CA GLN A 55 -0.24 -0.48 0.97
C GLN A 55 0.06 -1.82 1.64
N TYR A 56 0.21 -2.89 0.85
CA TYR A 56 0.75 -4.16 1.33
C TYR A 56 2.25 -4.04 1.60
N ALA A 57 2.70 -4.56 2.73
CA ALA A 57 4.10 -4.50 3.13
C ALA A 57 4.51 -5.64 4.05
N ASP A 58 5.78 -6.03 3.95
CA ASP A 58 6.48 -6.76 4.99
C ASP A 58 7.06 -5.76 5.99
N ILE A 59 6.82 -5.96 7.29
CA ILE A 59 7.44 -5.13 8.33
C ILE A 59 8.81 -5.73 8.66
N VAL A 60 9.87 -5.00 8.30
CA VAL A 60 11.25 -5.44 8.52
C VAL A 60 11.70 -5.19 9.95
N ARG A 61 11.26 -4.05 10.53
CA ARG A 61 11.66 -3.64 11.88
C ARG A 61 10.63 -2.69 12.47
N ILE A 62 10.46 -2.78 13.81
CA ILE A 62 9.69 -1.83 14.61
C ILE A 62 10.61 -1.26 15.69
N PHE A 63 10.78 0.05 15.70
CA PHE A 63 11.68 0.71 16.64
C PHE A 63 11.13 2.06 17.10
N GLN A 64 11.73 2.60 18.15
CA GLN A 64 11.38 3.90 18.69
C GLN A 64 12.56 4.87 18.53
N LYS A 65 12.25 6.10 18.12
CA LYS A 65 13.19 7.21 18.06
C LYS A 65 12.51 8.42 18.71
N SER A 66 13.10 8.91 19.80
CA SER A 66 12.44 9.87 20.69
C SER A 66 11.05 9.34 21.10
N ASP A 67 10.01 10.12 20.99
CA ASP A 67 8.63 9.75 21.38
C ASP A 67 7.81 9.13 20.23
N THR A 68 8.45 8.84 19.09
CA THR A 68 7.75 8.28 17.91
C THR A 68 8.20 6.85 17.64
N THR A 69 7.22 5.97 17.45
CA THR A 69 7.47 4.62 16.93
C THR A 69 7.51 4.66 15.41
N PHE A 70 8.44 3.94 14.82
CA PHE A 70 8.61 3.78 13.39
C PHE A 70 8.50 2.32 12.97
N LEU A 71 7.97 2.13 11.76
CA LEU A 71 8.02 0.87 11.03
C LEU A 71 9.01 1.03 9.87
N ASP A 72 9.97 0.12 9.74
CA ASP A 72 10.68 -0.08 8.49
C ASP A 72 9.87 -1.09 7.68
N ALA A 73 9.29 -0.65 6.57
CA ALA A 73 8.39 -1.44 5.74
C ALA A 73 8.95 -1.62 4.33
N ASP A 74 8.89 -2.84 3.83
CA ASP A 74 9.18 -3.19 2.44
C ASP A 74 7.86 -3.43 1.71
N TYR A 75 7.57 -2.61 0.68
CA TYR A 75 6.30 -2.68 -0.03
C TYR A 75 6.27 -3.85 -0.99
N ILE A 76 5.20 -4.62 -0.91
CA ILE A 76 4.96 -5.80 -1.73
C ILE A 76 3.67 -5.65 -2.54
N GLN A 77 3.49 -6.53 -3.52
CA GLN A 77 2.20 -6.75 -4.18
C GLN A 77 1.65 -8.09 -3.70
N TYR A 78 0.44 -8.09 -3.17
CA TYR A 78 -0.32 -9.29 -2.83
C TYR A 78 -1.35 -9.51 -3.94
N LEU A 79 -1.15 -10.54 -4.74
CA LEU A 79 -1.94 -10.82 -5.92
C LEU A 79 -2.81 -12.06 -5.70
N THR A 80 -4.03 -12.07 -6.26
CA THR A 80 -4.96 -13.20 -6.23
C THR A 80 -5.54 -13.45 -7.63
N GLY A 81 -6.15 -14.62 -7.85
CA GLY A 81 -6.78 -14.98 -9.11
C GLY A 81 -5.81 -14.94 -10.30
N ASP A 82 -6.29 -14.50 -11.46
CA ASP A 82 -5.52 -14.47 -12.71
C ASP A 82 -4.21 -13.69 -12.60
N ALA A 83 -4.19 -12.59 -11.84
CA ALA A 83 -2.98 -11.80 -11.61
C ALA A 83 -1.91 -12.59 -10.86
N ALA A 84 -2.30 -13.41 -9.88
CA ALA A 84 -1.39 -14.29 -9.16
C ALA A 84 -0.82 -15.37 -10.09
N ILE A 85 -1.67 -16.00 -10.90
CA ILE A 85 -1.28 -17.03 -11.87
C ILE A 85 -0.26 -16.47 -12.88
N GLU A 86 -0.53 -15.29 -13.44
CA GLU A 86 0.39 -14.67 -14.42
C GLU A 86 1.73 -14.27 -13.78
N ALA A 87 1.72 -13.74 -12.56
CA ALA A 87 2.94 -13.42 -11.84
C ALA A 87 3.75 -14.68 -11.49
N ALA A 88 3.09 -15.75 -11.04
CA ALA A 88 3.72 -17.02 -10.72
C ALA A 88 4.31 -17.69 -11.97
N LYS A 89 3.62 -17.65 -13.12
CA LYS A 89 4.16 -18.11 -14.42
C LYS A 89 5.45 -17.37 -14.79
N LYS A 90 5.43 -16.03 -14.68
CA LYS A 90 6.59 -15.17 -14.95
C LYS A 90 7.77 -15.50 -14.03
N ALA A 91 7.49 -15.86 -12.78
CA ALA A 91 8.48 -16.27 -11.79
C ALA A 91 8.90 -17.74 -11.89
N HIS A 92 8.30 -18.54 -12.77
CA HIS A 92 8.46 -20.01 -12.86
C HIS A 92 8.09 -20.74 -11.56
N GLN A 93 7.05 -20.26 -10.87
CA GLN A 93 6.56 -20.79 -9.59
C GLN A 93 5.07 -21.19 -9.63
N ALA A 94 4.46 -21.22 -10.82
CA ALA A 94 3.11 -21.70 -10.99
C ALA A 94 3.10 -23.24 -11.00
N ASP A 95 2.11 -23.82 -10.32
CA ASP A 95 1.85 -25.26 -10.40
C ASP A 95 1.10 -25.59 -11.68
N THR A 96 1.44 -26.74 -12.25
CA THR A 96 0.81 -27.24 -13.48
C THR A 96 0.37 -28.68 -13.28
N PHE A 97 -0.91 -28.96 -13.48
CA PHE A 97 -1.45 -30.31 -13.41
C PHE A 97 -2.41 -30.59 -14.58
N GLN A 98 -2.60 -31.88 -14.89
CA GLN A 98 -3.58 -32.31 -15.89
C GLN A 98 -4.84 -32.76 -15.19
N THR A 99 -5.97 -32.28 -15.69
CA THR A 99 -7.30 -32.73 -15.28
C THR A 99 -7.64 -34.07 -15.94
N GLU A 100 -8.66 -34.77 -15.44
CA GLU A 100 -9.09 -36.08 -15.95
C GLU A 100 -9.51 -36.05 -17.44
N ASP A 101 -9.97 -34.90 -17.93
CA ASP A 101 -10.29 -34.66 -19.35
C ASP A 101 -9.04 -34.31 -20.22
N GLY A 102 -7.85 -34.41 -19.64
CA GLY A 102 -6.58 -34.18 -20.35
C GLY A 102 -6.20 -32.72 -20.57
N LYS A 103 -6.95 -31.77 -19.98
CA LYS A 103 -6.60 -30.35 -20.05
C LYS A 103 -5.52 -30.01 -19.03
N THR A 104 -4.63 -29.12 -19.43
CA THR A 104 -3.65 -28.54 -18.52
C THR A 104 -4.27 -27.41 -17.74
N HIS A 105 -4.23 -27.50 -16.43
CA HIS A 105 -4.60 -26.44 -15.50
C HIS A 105 -3.37 -25.86 -14.86
N ILE A 106 -3.39 -24.53 -14.65
CA ILE A 106 -2.28 -23.79 -14.04
C ILE A 106 -2.85 -23.04 -12.86
N ASP A 107 -2.20 -23.18 -11.73
CA ASP A 107 -2.65 -22.61 -10.47
C ASP A 107 -1.49 -22.07 -9.63
N VAL A 108 -1.81 -21.43 -8.52
CA VAL A 108 -0.83 -20.98 -7.53
C VAL A 108 -1.19 -21.60 -6.17
N PRO A 109 -0.19 -22.03 -5.38
CA PRO A 109 -0.44 -22.52 -4.04
C PRO A 109 -1.20 -21.49 -3.21
N ASN A 110 -2.26 -21.95 -2.50
CA ASN A 110 -3.06 -21.13 -1.58
C ASN A 110 -3.78 -19.93 -2.23
N ASP A 111 -4.00 -19.92 -3.55
CA ASP A 111 -4.75 -18.90 -4.30
C ASP A 111 -4.16 -17.47 -4.24
N TYR A 112 -2.92 -17.29 -3.82
CA TYR A 112 -2.24 -15.98 -3.83
C TYR A 112 -0.78 -16.09 -4.28
N PHE A 113 -0.24 -14.94 -4.72
CA PHE A 113 1.19 -14.80 -5.05
C PHE A 113 1.72 -13.45 -4.58
N ILE A 114 2.87 -13.47 -3.87
CA ILE A 114 3.51 -12.25 -3.38
C ILE A 114 4.67 -11.88 -4.31
N VAL A 115 4.64 -10.65 -4.80
CA VAL A 115 5.71 -10.08 -5.64
C VAL A 115 6.42 -8.98 -4.86
N ASN A 116 7.73 -9.12 -4.72
CA ASN A 116 8.62 -8.14 -4.12
C ASN A 116 9.77 -7.83 -5.09
N GLU A 117 9.51 -6.98 -6.09
CA GLU A 117 10.51 -6.58 -7.09
C GLU A 117 11.48 -5.51 -6.55
N SER A 118 11.02 -4.68 -5.62
CA SER A 118 11.79 -3.55 -5.09
C SER A 118 11.98 -3.67 -3.60
N LYS A 119 13.11 -4.23 -3.17
CA LYS A 119 13.49 -4.36 -1.75
C LYS A 119 13.86 -3.01 -1.09
N LYS A 120 13.12 -1.95 -1.44
CA LYS A 120 13.31 -0.62 -0.88
C LYS A 120 12.58 -0.49 0.47
N VAL A 121 13.31 -0.57 1.55
CA VAL A 121 12.77 -0.31 2.89
C VAL A 121 12.43 1.17 3.07
N ARG A 122 11.23 1.44 3.57
CA ARG A 122 10.69 2.77 3.87
C ARG A 122 10.48 2.91 5.37
N GLN A 123 10.97 4.00 5.93
CA GLN A 123 10.76 4.32 7.33
C GLN A 123 9.47 5.14 7.48
N LEU A 124 8.46 4.55 8.10
CA LEU A 124 7.12 5.13 8.25
C LEU A 124 6.87 5.44 9.73
N PRO A 125 6.50 6.68 10.10
CA PRO A 125 6.09 6.99 11.46
C PRO A 125 4.74 6.35 11.77
N LEU A 126 4.59 5.80 12.97
CA LEU A 126 3.34 5.24 13.47
C LEU A 126 2.57 6.31 14.26
N SER A 127 1.30 6.51 13.93
CA SER A 127 0.42 7.40 14.69
C SER A 127 0.26 6.90 16.13
N LYS A 128 0.18 7.82 17.10
CA LYS A 128 -0.14 7.47 18.49
C LYS A 128 -1.54 6.88 18.65
N SER A 129 -2.45 7.21 17.73
CA SER A 129 -3.81 6.67 17.63
C SER A 129 -3.93 5.54 16.60
N CYS A 130 -2.82 4.94 16.16
CA CYS A 130 -2.84 3.85 15.20
C CYS A 130 -3.70 2.69 15.71
N SER A 131 -4.61 2.22 14.87
CA SER A 131 -5.40 1.01 15.13
C SER A 131 -4.69 -0.23 14.59
N PHE A 132 -4.91 -1.35 15.26
CA PHE A 132 -4.36 -2.64 14.87
C PHE A 132 -5.51 -3.62 14.63
N ASP A 133 -5.41 -4.40 13.56
CA ASP A 133 -6.37 -5.45 13.20
C ASP A 133 -5.56 -6.73 12.95
N LEU A 134 -5.26 -7.45 14.04
CA LEU A 134 -4.38 -8.60 14.05
C LEU A 134 -5.20 -9.87 14.23
N ILE A 135 -4.75 -10.97 13.62
CA ILE A 135 -5.44 -12.25 13.67
C ILE A 135 -5.15 -12.93 15.02
N ILE A 136 -6.13 -12.94 15.91
CA ILE A 136 -6.04 -13.62 17.20
C ILE A 136 -6.29 -15.11 16.97
N ASN A 137 -5.21 -15.88 16.93
CA ASN A 137 -5.26 -17.34 16.76
C ASN A 137 -4.36 -18.00 17.82
N PRO A 138 -4.90 -18.82 18.74
CA PRO A 138 -4.13 -19.48 19.79
C PRO A 138 -3.15 -20.54 19.26
N ASP A 139 -3.42 -21.08 18.07
CA ASP A 139 -2.62 -22.17 17.48
C ASP A 139 -1.43 -21.68 16.66
N ARG A 140 -1.26 -20.35 16.55
CA ARG A 140 -0.10 -19.78 15.84
C ARG A 140 1.18 -19.92 16.66
N THR A 141 2.34 -19.91 15.98
CA THR A 141 3.67 -20.01 16.60
C THR A 141 3.91 -18.93 17.67
N HIS A 142 3.41 -17.71 17.41
CA HIS A 142 3.48 -16.59 18.36
C HIS A 142 2.06 -16.12 18.73
N PRO A 143 1.39 -16.77 19.68
CA PRO A 143 0.04 -16.38 20.08
C PRO A 143 -0.02 -14.96 20.62
N ILE A 144 -1.07 -14.23 20.22
CA ILE A 144 -1.35 -12.88 20.71
C ILE A 144 -2.73 -12.84 21.37
N VAL A 145 -2.93 -11.91 22.27
CA VAL A 145 -4.15 -11.83 23.09
C VAL A 145 -4.99 -10.59 22.80
N ASP A 146 -4.42 -9.61 22.09
CA ASP A 146 -5.07 -8.34 21.80
C ASP A 146 -4.58 -7.69 20.51
N ASN A 147 -5.30 -6.65 20.06
CA ASN A 147 -4.95 -5.81 18.94
C ASN A 147 -4.14 -4.59 19.43
N SER A 148 -2.85 -4.79 19.70
CA SER A 148 -1.95 -3.76 20.21
C SER A 148 -0.60 -3.72 19.51
N LEU A 149 0.12 -2.61 19.69
CA LEU A 149 1.51 -2.49 19.23
C LEU A 149 2.41 -3.56 19.87
N LYS A 150 2.12 -3.97 21.12
CA LYS A 150 2.87 -5.04 21.79
C LYS A 150 2.68 -6.35 21.05
N SER A 151 1.45 -6.71 20.71
CA SER A 151 1.12 -7.91 19.93
C SER A 151 1.73 -7.86 18.53
N LEU A 152 1.63 -6.71 17.83
CA LEU A 152 2.31 -6.52 16.54
C LEU A 152 3.82 -6.79 16.64
N ARG A 153 4.50 -6.33 17.70
CA ARG A 153 5.95 -6.58 17.91
C ARG A 153 6.30 -8.06 18.06
N THR A 154 5.34 -8.90 18.40
CA THR A 154 5.53 -10.35 18.53
C THR A 154 5.47 -11.05 17.17
N ILE A 155 4.64 -10.55 16.24
CA ILE A 155 4.24 -11.26 15.01
C ILE A 155 4.66 -10.57 13.70
N TYR A 156 5.28 -9.39 13.75
CA TYR A 156 5.52 -8.57 12.54
C TYR A 156 6.40 -9.24 11.46
N LYS A 157 7.01 -10.38 11.77
CA LYS A 157 7.79 -11.19 10.82
C LYS A 157 7.05 -12.42 10.31
N ASP A 158 5.87 -12.71 10.83
CA ASP A 158 5.16 -13.96 10.56
C ASP A 158 4.26 -13.85 9.32
N SER A 159 3.83 -12.63 8.98
CA SER A 159 2.86 -12.36 7.90
C SER A 159 3.13 -11.00 7.26
N PRO A 160 2.65 -10.78 6.04
CA PRO A 160 2.53 -9.43 5.49
C PRO A 160 1.37 -8.66 6.14
N PHE A 161 1.39 -7.33 5.96
CA PHE A 161 0.40 -6.42 6.52
C PHE A 161 -0.14 -5.46 5.46
N ILE A 162 -1.36 -4.96 5.67
CA ILE A 162 -1.89 -3.79 4.99
C ILE A 162 -1.66 -2.61 5.92
N LEU A 163 -0.88 -1.64 5.45
CA LEU A 163 -0.63 -0.37 6.13
C LEU A 163 -1.55 0.70 5.53
N THR A 164 -2.38 1.33 6.36
CA THR A 164 -3.16 2.50 5.97
C THR A 164 -2.38 3.74 6.37
N LEU A 165 -2.04 4.59 5.39
CA LEU A 165 -1.31 5.83 5.58
C LEU A 165 -2.23 7.03 5.44
N ASP A 166 -2.04 8.05 6.26
CA ASP A 166 -2.68 9.34 6.10
C ASP A 166 -1.98 10.21 5.03
N ASN A 167 -2.49 11.40 4.78
CA ASN A 167 -1.94 12.35 3.82
C ASN A 167 -0.51 12.82 4.15
N ASN A 168 -0.04 12.62 5.39
CA ASN A 168 1.31 12.97 5.84
C ASN A 168 2.26 11.77 5.74
N GLY A 169 1.79 10.62 5.25
CA GLY A 169 2.56 9.37 5.20
C GLY A 169 2.74 8.70 6.57
N MET A 170 1.92 9.04 7.55
CA MET A 170 1.92 8.40 8.86
C MET A 170 1.00 7.18 8.84
N VAL A 171 1.44 6.06 9.42
CA VAL A 171 0.63 4.84 9.52
C VAL A 171 -0.44 5.03 10.60
N VAL A 172 -1.71 4.98 10.20
CA VAL A 172 -2.89 5.15 11.07
C VAL A 172 -3.62 3.83 11.34
N LYS A 173 -3.38 2.81 10.51
CA LYS A 173 -3.89 1.45 10.74
C LYS A 173 -2.88 0.40 10.23
N VAL A 174 -2.77 -0.70 10.96
CA VAL A 174 -2.01 -1.89 10.59
C VAL A 174 -2.96 -3.08 10.63
N LYS A 175 -3.18 -3.74 9.50
CA LYS A 175 -4.01 -4.94 9.39
C LYS A 175 -3.16 -6.12 8.97
N GLU A 176 -3.21 -7.22 9.70
CA GLU A 176 -2.54 -8.47 9.33
C GLU A 176 -3.24 -9.12 8.14
N VAL A 177 -2.48 -9.62 7.17
CA VAL A 177 -3.00 -10.40 6.05
C VAL A 177 -3.09 -11.85 6.46
N PHE A 178 -4.28 -12.44 6.33
CA PHE A 178 -4.45 -13.88 6.51
C PHE A 178 -3.76 -14.62 5.35
N LEU A 179 -2.88 -15.54 5.70
CA LEU A 179 -2.31 -16.52 4.77
C LEU A 179 -2.94 -17.87 5.09
N PRO A 180 -3.68 -18.49 4.16
CA PRO A 180 -4.35 -19.77 4.36
C PRO A 180 -3.38 -20.95 4.51
#